data_02128af465126c49f98cb5c0542c4c3d
#
_entry.id   02128af465126c49f98cb5c0542c4c3d
#
_cell.length_a   1.000
_cell.length_b   1.000
_cell.length_c   1.000
_cell.angle_alpha   90.00
_cell.angle_beta   90.00
_cell.angle_gamma   90.00
#
_symmetry.space_group_name_H-M   'P 1'
#
loop_
_entity.id
_entity.type
_entity.pdbx_description
1 polymer ?
#
loop_
_entity_poly.entity_id
_entity_poly.type
_entity_poly.pdbx_seq_one_letter_code
_entity_poly.pdbx_strand_id
1 'polypeptide(L)'
;MKKTNLLVLIAATTALLNLSSCHKHDEGENITTVKLTLTPKSGGTAKTFVWSDPDGIGGNAPKQADTIVCDSTENYNGEIQFFNGDEDITTEIRNEGSEHFVCYSGPTSDVLDIKATDSDGKFAIGLSTEWKPAKKSGGMVRIILKHQPKSKDGTCDKGETDVDVTFPLSIR
;
A
#
# COMPACT_ATOMS: atom_id res chain seq x y z
N MET A 1 71.31 -37.51 -32.31
CA MET A 1 70.78 -36.15 -32.21
C MET A 1 69.29 -36.24 -32.38
N LYS A 2 68.50 -36.23 -31.28
CA LYS A 2 67.01 -36.18 -31.28
C LYS A 2 66.57 -34.95 -30.53
N LYS A 3 65.92 -34.05 -31.20
CA LYS A 3 65.33 -32.84 -30.63
C LYS A 3 64.00 -33.21 -30.06
N THR A 4 63.78 -33.03 -28.80
CA THR A 4 62.52 -33.25 -28.11
C THR A 4 61.78 -31.89 -28.05
N ASN A 5 60.67 -31.79 -28.76
CA ASN A 5 59.81 -30.63 -28.66
C ASN A 5 58.91 -30.76 -27.44
N LEU A 6 59.02 -29.82 -26.51
CA LEU A 6 58.17 -29.70 -25.34
C LEU A 6 56.97 -28.82 -25.72
N LEU A 7 55.80 -29.43 -25.88
CA LEU A 7 54.52 -28.72 -26.07
C LEU A 7 54.02 -28.29 -24.69
N VAL A 8 54.02 -26.99 -24.47
CA VAL A 8 53.37 -26.38 -23.28
C VAL A 8 51.91 -26.21 -23.60
N LEU A 9 51.06 -27.00 -22.96
CA LEU A 9 49.59 -26.90 -23.04
C LEU A 9 49.11 -25.84 -22.03
N ILE A 10 48.78 -24.66 -22.51
CA ILE A 10 48.16 -23.60 -21.68
C ILE A 10 46.66 -23.89 -21.63
N ALA A 11 46.19 -24.44 -20.52
CA ALA A 11 44.76 -24.58 -20.25
C ALA A 11 44.20 -23.22 -19.79
N ALA A 12 43.51 -22.52 -20.71
CA ALA A 12 42.76 -21.32 -20.38
C ALA A 12 41.44 -21.72 -19.70
N THR A 13 41.38 -21.64 -18.37
CA THR A 13 40.16 -21.79 -17.60
C THR A 13 39.36 -20.49 -17.71
N THR A 14 38.39 -20.47 -18.61
CA THR A 14 37.33 -19.42 -18.66
C THR A 14 36.40 -19.63 -17.50
N ALA A 15 36.57 -18.82 -16.45
CA ALA A 15 35.59 -18.69 -15.38
C ALA A 15 34.35 -17.97 -15.94
N LEU A 16 33.26 -18.70 -16.18
CA LEU A 16 31.92 -18.10 -16.42
C LEU A 16 31.45 -17.50 -15.09
N LEU A 17 31.58 -16.18 -14.97
CA LEU A 17 30.81 -15.43 -13.98
C LEU A 17 29.33 -15.45 -14.41
N ASN A 18 28.55 -16.34 -13.81
CA ASN A 18 27.10 -16.23 -13.85
C ASN A 18 26.71 -15.01 -13.02
N LEU A 19 26.55 -13.86 -13.67
CA LEU A 19 25.80 -12.72 -13.14
C LEU A 19 24.33 -13.13 -13.11
N SER A 20 23.89 -13.75 -12.02
CA SER A 20 22.47 -13.84 -11.70
C SER A 20 21.99 -12.41 -11.51
N SER A 21 21.52 -11.79 -12.58
CA SER A 21 20.67 -10.63 -12.53
C SER A 21 19.37 -11.09 -11.87
N CYS A 22 19.24 -10.91 -10.55
CA CYS A 22 17.94 -10.86 -9.93
C CYS A 22 17.22 -9.63 -10.54
N HIS A 23 16.49 -9.87 -11.61
CA HIS A 23 15.33 -9.02 -11.89
C HIS A 23 14.37 -9.30 -10.73
N LYS A 24 14.30 -8.38 -9.76
CA LYS A 24 13.08 -8.21 -9.00
C LYS A 24 12.02 -7.92 -10.08
N HIS A 25 11.18 -8.87 -10.37
CA HIS A 25 9.88 -8.57 -10.92
C HIS A 25 9.25 -7.61 -9.90
N ASP A 26 8.88 -6.44 -10.34
CA ASP A 26 7.93 -5.57 -9.65
C ASP A 26 6.56 -6.29 -9.72
N GLU A 27 6.44 -7.40 -8.99
CA GLU A 27 5.15 -8.01 -8.70
C GLU A 27 4.55 -7.12 -7.63
N GLY A 28 3.41 -6.47 -7.93
CA GLY A 28 2.69 -5.64 -6.97
C GLY A 28 2.45 -6.40 -5.67
N GLU A 29 2.34 -5.67 -4.58
CA GLU A 29 2.13 -6.24 -3.25
C GLU A 29 0.87 -7.11 -3.21
N ASN A 30 1.01 -8.39 -2.80
CA ASN A 30 -0.16 -9.27 -2.66
C ASN A 30 -0.89 -8.95 -1.35
N ILE A 31 -1.79 -7.98 -1.39
CA ILE A 31 -2.52 -7.51 -0.21
C ILE A 31 -3.85 -8.23 -0.10
N THR A 32 -4.02 -8.97 0.99
CA THR A 32 -5.23 -9.75 1.29
C THR A 32 -6.07 -9.16 2.41
N THR A 33 -5.52 -8.23 3.19
CA THR A 33 -6.26 -7.57 4.28
C THR A 33 -5.82 -6.11 4.43
N VAL A 34 -6.79 -5.23 4.60
CA VAL A 34 -6.61 -3.81 4.89
C VAL A 34 -7.31 -3.48 6.20
N LYS A 35 -6.61 -2.84 7.14
CA LYS A 35 -7.16 -2.38 8.42
C LYS A 35 -7.06 -0.87 8.52
N LEU A 36 -8.19 -0.21 8.68
CA LEU A 36 -8.28 1.22 8.95
C LEU A 36 -8.62 1.43 10.43
N THR A 37 -7.76 2.10 11.18
CA THR A 37 -8.01 2.46 12.57
C THR A 37 -8.30 3.95 12.66
N LEU A 38 -9.45 4.33 13.21
CA LEU A 38 -9.83 5.71 13.48
C LEU A 38 -9.80 5.99 14.98
N THR A 39 -8.98 6.96 15.39
CA THR A 39 -8.83 7.40 16.78
C THR A 39 -9.45 8.80 16.93
N PRO A 40 -10.50 8.99 17.77
CA PRO A 40 -11.09 10.29 18.00
C PRO A 40 -10.07 11.30 18.54
N LYS A 41 -10.06 12.53 18.00
CA LYS A 41 -9.14 13.58 18.45
C LYS A 41 -9.52 14.17 19.81
N SER A 42 -10.80 14.12 20.18
CA SER A 42 -11.25 14.52 21.51
C SER A 42 -10.86 13.56 22.62
N GLY A 43 -10.26 12.41 22.27
CA GLY A 43 -9.99 11.29 23.17
C GLY A 43 -11.11 10.25 23.10
N GLY A 44 -10.78 9.03 23.48
CA GLY A 44 -11.71 7.92 23.44
C GLY A 44 -11.08 6.68 22.82
N THR A 45 -11.90 5.63 22.62
CA THR A 45 -11.42 4.34 22.12
C THR A 45 -11.30 4.38 20.60
N ALA A 46 -10.12 4.05 20.09
CA ALA A 46 -9.90 3.82 18.68
C ALA A 46 -10.77 2.65 18.16
N LYS A 47 -11.22 2.74 16.92
CA LYS A 47 -11.98 1.69 16.24
C LYS A 47 -11.24 1.26 15.00
N THR A 48 -11.11 -0.05 14.81
CA THR A 48 -10.51 -0.64 13.61
C THR A 48 -11.61 -1.26 12.75
N PHE A 49 -11.54 -0.98 11.46
CA PHE A 49 -12.42 -1.50 10.42
C PHE A 49 -11.56 -2.35 9.48
N VAL A 50 -12.05 -3.55 9.17
CA VAL A 50 -11.31 -4.55 8.41
C VAL A 50 -12.00 -4.79 7.08
N TRP A 51 -11.20 -4.78 6.02
CA TRP A 51 -11.51 -5.38 4.73
C TRP A 51 -10.60 -6.61 4.56
N SER A 52 -11.14 -7.72 4.10
CA SER A 52 -10.34 -8.94 3.90
C SER A 52 -10.85 -9.75 2.73
N ASP A 53 -9.92 -10.15 1.88
CA ASP A 53 -10.10 -10.99 0.71
C ASP A 53 -8.94 -12.00 0.62
N PRO A 54 -9.05 -13.15 1.29
CA PRO A 54 -7.94 -14.12 1.39
C PRO A 54 -7.52 -14.77 0.07
N ASP A 55 -8.38 -14.79 -0.94
CA ASP A 55 -8.08 -15.33 -2.28
C ASP A 55 -7.57 -14.26 -3.27
N GLY A 56 -7.46 -12.99 -2.81
CA GLY A 56 -6.87 -11.89 -3.56
C GLY A 56 -7.80 -11.29 -4.61
N ILE A 57 -7.27 -10.31 -5.35
CA ILE A 57 -8.04 -9.56 -6.35
C ILE A 57 -8.48 -10.47 -7.49
N GLY A 58 -9.79 -10.49 -7.79
CA GLY A 58 -10.35 -11.17 -8.98
C GLY A 58 -10.92 -12.57 -8.70
N GLY A 59 -10.90 -13.02 -7.45
CA GLY A 59 -11.53 -14.25 -7.01
C GLY A 59 -13.02 -14.10 -6.66
N ASN A 60 -13.38 -14.56 -5.46
CA ASN A 60 -14.72 -14.36 -4.91
C ASN A 60 -14.88 -12.93 -4.37
N ALA A 61 -16.08 -12.57 -3.92
CA ALA A 61 -16.29 -11.32 -3.21
C ALA A 61 -15.50 -11.30 -1.88
N PRO A 62 -15.06 -10.12 -1.39
CA PRO A 62 -14.37 -10.02 -0.11
C PRO A 62 -15.11 -10.75 1.01
N LYS A 63 -14.37 -11.51 1.80
CA LYS A 63 -14.92 -12.25 2.94
C LYS A 63 -15.45 -11.32 4.03
N GLN A 64 -14.84 -10.12 4.15
CA GLN A 64 -15.20 -9.10 5.13
C GLN A 64 -15.02 -7.71 4.55
N ALA A 65 -15.99 -6.84 4.80
CA ALA A 65 -15.89 -5.40 4.59
C ALA A 65 -16.72 -4.70 5.69
N ASP A 66 -16.05 -4.24 6.73
CA ASP A 66 -16.70 -3.57 7.86
C ASP A 66 -17.28 -2.21 7.42
N THR A 67 -18.34 -1.77 8.08
CA THR A 67 -18.86 -0.41 7.89
C THR A 67 -18.05 0.58 8.75
N ILE A 68 -17.39 1.55 8.11
CA ILE A 68 -16.76 2.66 8.82
C ILE A 68 -17.85 3.50 9.48
N VAL A 69 -17.76 3.67 10.80
CA VAL A 69 -18.74 4.47 11.57
C VAL A 69 -18.04 5.65 12.21
N CYS A 70 -18.43 6.85 11.78
CA CYS A 70 -17.95 8.13 12.32
C CYS A 70 -19.10 8.91 12.97
N ASP A 71 -18.75 9.82 13.90
CA ASP A 71 -19.65 10.85 14.41
C ASP A 71 -19.40 12.16 13.64
N SER A 72 -20.48 12.83 13.19
CA SER A 72 -20.39 14.08 12.43
C SER A 72 -19.87 15.27 13.24
N THR A 73 -19.74 15.12 14.55
CA THR A 73 -19.23 16.15 15.49
C THR A 73 -17.80 15.89 15.95
N GLU A 74 -17.17 14.80 15.47
CA GLU A 74 -15.85 14.36 15.92
C GLU A 74 -14.86 14.31 14.74
N ASN A 75 -13.62 14.71 14.98
CA ASN A 75 -12.50 14.52 14.07
C ASN A 75 -11.66 13.31 14.48
N TYR A 76 -11.05 12.64 13.52
CA TYR A 76 -10.27 11.44 13.79
C TYR A 76 -8.87 11.52 13.20
N ASN A 77 -7.90 10.91 13.89
CA ASN A 77 -6.67 10.45 13.27
C ASN A 77 -6.91 9.04 12.71
N GLY A 78 -6.58 8.84 11.44
CA GLY A 78 -6.68 7.57 10.76
C GLY A 78 -5.31 6.98 10.50
N GLU A 79 -5.15 5.68 10.77
CA GLU A 79 -3.98 4.88 10.43
C GLU A 79 -4.44 3.68 9.62
N ILE A 80 -3.78 3.43 8.47
CA ILE A 80 -4.07 2.30 7.63
C ILE A 80 -2.91 1.30 7.66
N GLN A 81 -3.25 0.02 7.65
CA GLN A 81 -2.30 -1.09 7.62
C GLN A 81 -2.69 -2.05 6.50
N PHE A 82 -1.66 -2.63 5.85
CA PHE A 82 -1.77 -3.58 4.76
C PHE A 82 -1.11 -4.90 5.14
N PHE A 83 -1.77 -6.01 4.80
CA PHE A 83 -1.30 -7.35 5.15
C PHE A 83 -1.32 -8.28 3.95
N ASN A 84 -0.25 -9.08 3.84
CA ASN A 84 -0.18 -10.25 2.98
C ASN A 84 -0.37 -11.50 3.86
N GLY A 85 -1.55 -12.10 3.85
CA GLY A 85 -1.93 -13.11 4.84
C GLY A 85 -1.86 -12.55 6.26
N ASP A 86 -0.99 -13.12 7.10
CA ASP A 86 -0.75 -12.70 8.48
C ASP A 86 0.41 -11.68 8.62
N GLU A 87 1.16 -11.42 7.56
CA GLU A 87 2.31 -10.51 7.56
C GLU A 87 1.87 -9.05 7.38
N ASP A 88 2.26 -8.18 8.33
CA ASP A 88 2.07 -6.72 8.22
C ASP A 88 3.18 -6.12 7.36
N ILE A 89 2.86 -5.74 6.12
CA ILE A 89 3.78 -5.13 5.15
C ILE A 89 3.75 -3.60 5.20
N THR A 90 3.01 -2.98 6.10
CA THR A 90 2.86 -1.51 6.19
C THR A 90 4.19 -0.79 6.39
N THR A 91 5.12 -1.42 7.14
CA THR A 91 6.46 -0.84 7.38
C THR A 91 7.29 -0.81 6.09
N GLU A 92 7.17 -1.83 5.22
CA GLU A 92 7.83 -1.87 3.91
C GLU A 92 7.28 -0.74 3.02
N ILE A 93 5.97 -0.64 2.87
CA ILE A 93 5.29 0.44 2.15
C ILE A 93 5.72 1.83 2.67
N ARG A 94 5.87 1.99 3.99
CA ARG A 94 6.34 3.24 4.60
C ARG A 94 7.79 3.55 4.23
N ASN A 95 8.68 2.56 4.25
CA ASN A 95 10.10 2.72 3.90
C ASN A 95 10.27 3.06 2.42
N GLU A 96 9.38 2.54 1.58
CA GLU A 96 9.29 2.82 0.14
C GLU A 96 8.30 3.95 -0.17
N GLY A 97 8.08 4.85 0.79
CA GLY A 97 7.10 5.93 0.68
C GLY A 97 7.30 6.84 -0.53
N SER A 98 8.53 6.94 -1.10
CA SER A 98 8.79 7.67 -2.35
C SER A 98 8.16 7.00 -3.58
N GLU A 99 7.72 5.75 -3.47
CA GLU A 99 7.15 4.94 -4.55
C GLU A 99 5.69 4.54 -4.27
N HIS A 100 5.21 4.67 -3.02
CA HIS A 100 3.85 4.33 -2.66
C HIS A 100 2.97 5.56 -2.38
N PHE A 101 1.69 5.47 -2.76
CA PHE A 101 0.68 6.48 -2.47
C PHE A 101 -0.68 5.86 -2.18
N VAL A 102 -1.23 6.15 -0.98
CA VAL A 102 -2.58 5.70 -0.61
C VAL A 102 -3.59 6.77 -1.00
N CYS A 103 -4.48 6.43 -1.91
CA CYS A 103 -5.54 7.27 -2.42
C CYS A 103 -6.84 7.01 -1.67
N TYR A 104 -7.50 8.08 -1.23
CA TYR A 104 -8.80 8.02 -0.59
C TYR A 104 -9.84 8.73 -1.47
N SER A 105 -10.98 8.09 -1.69
CA SER A 105 -12.15 8.71 -2.32
C SER A 105 -13.43 8.30 -1.57
N GLY A 106 -14.36 9.23 -1.46
CA GLY A 106 -15.56 9.03 -0.67
C GLY A 106 -16.64 10.07 -1.03
N PRO A 107 -17.52 10.40 -0.09
CA PRO A 107 -18.41 11.52 -0.22
C PRO A 107 -17.67 12.83 -0.50
N THR A 108 -18.39 13.85 -0.95
CA THR A 108 -17.80 15.19 -1.16
C THR A 108 -17.18 15.75 0.12
N SER A 109 -16.17 16.59 0.01
CA SER A 109 -15.41 17.12 1.15
C SER A 109 -16.24 17.94 2.14
N ASP A 110 -17.44 18.40 1.75
CA ASP A 110 -18.40 19.03 2.65
C ASP A 110 -19.20 18.04 3.49
N VAL A 111 -19.04 16.72 3.23
CA VAL A 111 -19.61 15.62 4.02
C VAL A 111 -18.52 14.91 4.81
N LEU A 112 -17.41 14.59 4.16
CA LEU A 112 -16.23 13.95 4.78
C LEU A 112 -14.96 14.43 4.08
N ASP A 113 -14.11 15.18 4.79
CA ASP A 113 -12.79 15.57 4.32
C ASP A 113 -11.74 14.56 4.87
N ILE A 114 -10.95 13.97 3.99
CA ILE A 114 -9.87 13.04 4.34
C ILE A 114 -8.57 13.60 3.80
N LYS A 115 -7.58 13.80 4.68
CA LYS A 115 -6.28 14.36 4.31
C LYS A 115 -5.15 13.49 4.85
N ALA A 116 -4.17 13.17 3.99
CA ALA A 116 -2.92 12.57 4.43
C ALA A 116 -2.16 13.52 5.35
N THR A 117 -1.54 12.97 6.40
CA THR A 117 -0.76 13.71 7.40
C THR A 117 0.71 13.28 7.43
N ASP A 118 1.06 12.23 6.68
CA ASP A 118 2.43 11.74 6.46
C ASP A 118 2.93 12.08 5.05
N SER A 119 4.26 12.05 4.86
CA SER A 119 4.86 12.32 3.56
C SER A 119 6.25 11.68 3.45
N ASP A 120 6.72 11.51 2.21
CA ASP A 120 8.09 11.11 1.87
C ASP A 120 9.08 12.31 1.86
N GLY A 121 8.62 13.50 2.27
CA GLY A 121 9.35 14.78 2.22
C GLY A 121 9.02 15.61 0.98
N LYS A 122 8.37 15.03 -0.03
CA LYS A 122 7.94 15.72 -1.25
C LYS A 122 6.44 15.58 -1.50
N PHE A 123 5.94 14.35 -1.39
CA PHE A 123 4.53 14.02 -1.59
C PHE A 123 3.98 13.26 -0.39
N ALA A 124 2.66 13.26 -0.23
CA ALA A 124 1.98 12.44 0.77
C ALA A 124 2.24 10.94 0.51
N ILE A 125 2.25 10.14 1.60
CA ILE A 125 2.19 8.67 1.51
C ILE A 125 0.75 8.22 1.72
N GLY A 126 0.05 8.75 2.73
CA GLY A 126 -1.34 8.48 3.05
C GLY A 126 -1.56 7.29 3.98
N LEU A 127 -0.51 6.78 4.65
CA LEU A 127 -0.65 5.77 5.69
C LEU A 127 -1.26 6.35 6.97
N SER A 128 -1.00 7.64 7.21
CA SER A 128 -1.60 8.42 8.30
C SER A 128 -2.48 9.53 7.72
N THR A 129 -3.65 9.72 8.30
CA THR A 129 -4.67 10.64 7.77
C THR A 129 -5.39 11.41 8.87
N GLU A 130 -5.97 12.54 8.52
CA GLU A 130 -6.98 13.23 9.31
C GLU A 130 -8.35 13.08 8.63
N TRP A 131 -9.37 12.72 9.40
CA TRP A 131 -10.74 12.56 8.95
C TRP A 131 -11.63 13.60 9.63
N LYS A 132 -12.39 14.35 8.84
CA LYS A 132 -13.31 15.39 9.30
C LYS A 132 -14.72 15.13 8.75
N PRO A 133 -15.52 14.27 9.40
CA PRO A 133 -16.93 14.13 9.08
C PRO A 133 -17.65 15.44 9.45
N ALA A 134 -18.50 15.96 8.55
CA ALA A 134 -19.18 17.23 8.76
C ALA A 134 -20.71 17.11 8.73
N LYS A 135 -21.23 16.08 8.07
CA LYS A 135 -22.67 15.88 7.91
C LYS A 135 -23.04 14.42 8.09
N LYS A 136 -24.15 14.17 8.75
CA LYS A 136 -24.74 12.82 8.81
C LYS A 136 -25.05 12.33 7.40
N SER A 137 -24.50 11.18 7.05
CA SER A 137 -24.59 10.61 5.71
C SER A 137 -24.26 9.12 5.71
N GLY A 138 -24.72 8.43 4.69
CA GLY A 138 -24.20 7.12 4.31
C GLY A 138 -23.40 7.22 3.02
N GLY A 139 -22.66 6.20 2.69
CA GLY A 139 -21.89 6.15 1.44
C GLY A 139 -20.86 5.04 1.44
N MET A 140 -19.82 5.25 0.65
CA MET A 140 -18.68 4.35 0.52
C MET A 140 -17.39 5.17 0.62
N VAL A 141 -16.35 4.58 1.18
CA VAL A 141 -14.97 5.07 1.09
C VAL A 141 -14.17 4.03 0.33
N ARG A 142 -13.60 4.44 -0.80
CA ARG A 142 -12.67 3.62 -1.59
C ARG A 142 -11.25 4.01 -1.23
N ILE A 143 -10.40 3.03 -1.00
CA ILE A 143 -8.99 3.19 -0.65
C ILE A 143 -8.17 2.37 -1.64
N ILE A 144 -7.19 3.01 -2.27
CA ILE A 144 -6.34 2.39 -3.28
C ILE A 144 -4.89 2.60 -2.84
N LEU A 145 -4.10 1.53 -2.77
CA LEU A 145 -2.64 1.65 -2.72
C LEU A 145 -2.10 1.64 -4.15
N LYS A 146 -1.31 2.65 -4.47
CA LYS A 146 -0.63 2.80 -5.75
C LYS A 146 0.86 2.61 -5.57
N HIS A 147 1.47 1.80 -6.44
CA HIS A 147 2.91 1.69 -6.61
C HIS A 147 3.36 2.53 -7.80
N GLN A 148 4.14 3.56 -7.55
CA GLN A 148 4.51 4.63 -8.50
C GLN A 148 6.04 4.82 -8.60
N PRO A 149 6.85 3.77 -8.85
CA PRO A 149 8.30 3.89 -8.90
C PRO A 149 8.71 4.91 -9.94
N LYS A 150 9.54 5.90 -9.54
CA LYS A 150 10.04 6.99 -10.40
C LYS A 150 8.96 7.87 -11.04
N SER A 151 7.68 7.60 -10.79
CA SER A 151 6.55 8.30 -11.42
C SER A 151 5.64 9.03 -10.43
N LYS A 152 5.88 8.90 -9.11
CA LYS A 152 5.08 9.53 -8.06
C LYS A 152 5.07 11.04 -8.21
N ASP A 153 3.87 11.63 -8.30
CA ASP A 153 3.65 13.06 -8.48
C ASP A 153 2.61 13.66 -7.52
N GLY A 154 2.15 12.85 -6.55
CA GLY A 154 1.14 13.22 -5.57
C GLY A 154 -0.29 13.05 -6.09
N THR A 155 -0.49 12.39 -7.22
CA THR A 155 -1.81 12.04 -7.77
C THR A 155 -2.05 10.53 -7.78
N CYS A 156 -3.32 10.12 -7.93
CA CYS A 156 -3.71 8.72 -8.01
C CYS A 156 -3.72 8.17 -9.44
N ASP A 157 -3.35 9.00 -10.43
CA ASP A 157 -3.53 8.68 -11.85
C ASP A 157 -2.40 7.80 -12.41
N LYS A 158 -1.26 7.73 -11.69
CA LYS A 158 -0.07 7.01 -12.13
C LYS A 158 0.18 5.73 -11.35
N GLY A 159 1.05 4.91 -11.92
CA GLY A 159 1.54 3.69 -11.33
C GLY A 159 0.54 2.53 -11.35
N GLU A 160 0.97 1.40 -10.85
CA GLU A 160 0.18 0.19 -10.73
C GLU A 160 -0.70 0.24 -9.47
N THR A 161 -1.69 -0.62 -9.40
CA THR A 161 -2.57 -0.73 -8.23
C THR A 161 -2.26 -2.02 -7.51
N ASP A 162 -1.76 -1.93 -6.28
CA ASP A 162 -1.49 -3.09 -5.43
C ASP A 162 -2.77 -3.60 -4.77
N VAL A 163 -3.62 -2.69 -4.31
CA VAL A 163 -4.93 -3.03 -3.77
C VAL A 163 -5.94 -1.91 -3.99
N ASP A 164 -7.20 -2.29 -4.18
CA ASP A 164 -8.35 -1.40 -4.38
C ASP A 164 -9.53 -1.93 -3.56
N VAL A 165 -9.82 -1.27 -2.45
CA VAL A 165 -10.83 -1.71 -1.49
C VAL A 165 -11.90 -0.67 -1.27
N THR A 166 -13.10 -1.12 -0.92
CA THR A 166 -14.22 -0.24 -0.64
C THR A 166 -14.89 -0.64 0.67
N PHE A 167 -15.00 0.35 1.56
CA PHE A 167 -15.70 0.23 2.84
C PHE A 167 -17.05 0.93 2.78
N PRO A 168 -18.15 0.32 3.22
CA PRO A 168 -19.37 1.04 3.55
C PRO A 168 -19.11 2.11 4.63
N LEU A 169 -19.78 3.26 4.53
CA LEU A 169 -19.63 4.40 5.45
C LEU A 169 -20.97 4.76 6.08
N SER A 170 -20.96 5.07 7.37
CA SER A 170 -22.08 5.63 8.13
C SER A 170 -21.60 6.77 9.01
N ILE A 171 -21.98 8.00 8.70
CA ILE A 171 -21.74 9.19 9.54
C ILE A 171 -23.02 9.48 10.31
N ARG A 172 -22.95 9.50 11.66
CA ARG A 172 -24.10 9.64 12.57
C ARG A 172 -24.19 11.03 13.20
#